data_d589404b91a68c29e55d743ed9d82c26
#
_entry.id   d589404b91a68c29e55d743ed9d82c26
#
_cell.length_a   1.000
_cell.length_b   1.000
_cell.length_c   1.000
_cell.angle_alpha   90.00
_cell.angle_beta   90.00
_cell.angle_gamma   90.00
#
_symmetry.space_group_name_H-M   'P 1'
#
loop_
_entity.id
_entity.type
_entity.pdbx_description
1 polymer ?
#
loop_
_entity_poly.entity_id
_entity_poly.type
_entity_poly.pdbx_seq_one_letter_code
_entity_poly.pdbx_strand_id
1 'polypeptide(L)'
;RSKLPEYMVPGLFIDIPELPLSTNGKVDRKALPLPGMERPDLQTLYKAPFSETEKLLAKLWAFVLSVDKVGVNDNFFELGGNSLLALRFVAMLKQQHQLNLPVTRLYQDPYISKVALYLDGKTNTQKSERNRNRPSGTDIAVIGMSGRFPGASSIEELWDVLQSGKETTS
;
A
#
# COMPACT_ATOMS: atom_id res chain seq x y z
N ARG A 1 -10.76 -2.85 17.81
CA ARG A 1 -10.64 -3.47 16.47
C ARG A 1 -11.66 -4.61 16.22
N SER A 2 -12.25 -5.22 17.24
CA SER A 2 -13.21 -6.34 17.05
C SER A 2 -14.64 -5.94 16.64
N LYS A 3 -14.97 -4.64 16.66
CA LYS A 3 -16.34 -4.15 16.40
C LYS A 3 -16.46 -3.29 15.13
N LEU A 4 -15.35 -2.92 14.49
CA LEU A 4 -15.33 -2.08 13.30
C LEU A 4 -14.46 -2.70 12.22
N PRO A 5 -14.86 -2.60 10.94
CA PRO A 5 -13.99 -2.91 9.80
C PRO A 5 -12.69 -2.08 9.85
N GLU A 6 -11.58 -2.62 9.35
CA GLU A 6 -10.26 -1.95 9.40
C GLU A 6 -10.26 -0.53 8.82
N TYR A 7 -11.00 -0.32 7.73
CA TYR A 7 -11.10 0.99 7.07
C TYR A 7 -11.86 2.04 7.89
N MET A 8 -12.59 1.64 8.94
CA MET A 8 -13.28 2.55 9.86
C MET A 8 -12.46 2.83 11.14
N VAL A 9 -11.34 2.16 11.33
CA VAL A 9 -10.49 2.39 12.50
C VAL A 9 -9.56 3.57 12.20
N PRO A 10 -9.61 4.66 13.01
CA PRO A 10 -8.68 5.77 12.85
C PRO A 10 -7.23 5.31 12.99
N GLY A 11 -6.35 5.80 12.11
CA GLY A 11 -4.92 5.52 12.18
C GLY A 11 -4.18 6.32 13.26
N LEU A 12 -4.76 7.44 13.69
CA LEU A 12 -4.19 8.34 14.70
C LEU A 12 -5.26 8.81 15.68
N PHE A 13 -4.94 8.81 16.96
CA PHE A 13 -5.75 9.38 18.03
C PHE A 13 -4.97 10.54 18.67
N ILE A 14 -5.64 11.67 18.90
CA ILE A 14 -5.05 12.83 19.54
C ILE A 14 -5.89 13.12 20.79
N ASP A 15 -5.25 13.05 21.95
CA ASP A 15 -5.87 13.43 23.21
C ASP A 15 -5.88 14.96 23.32
N ILE A 16 -7.05 15.50 23.69
CA ILE A 16 -7.23 16.92 23.96
C ILE A 16 -7.87 17.07 25.33
N PRO A 17 -7.37 18.00 26.16
CA PRO A 17 -7.92 18.19 27.53
C PRO A 17 -9.35 18.68 27.51
N GLU A 18 -9.72 19.52 26.56
CA GLU A 18 -11.07 20.05 26.41
C GLU A 18 -11.45 20.21 24.93
N LEU A 19 -12.71 19.98 24.59
CA LEU A 19 -13.23 20.21 23.25
C LEU A 19 -13.38 21.73 23.01
N PRO A 20 -12.72 22.28 21.98
CA PRO A 20 -12.90 23.69 21.63
C PRO A 20 -14.34 23.92 21.15
N LEU A 21 -14.99 24.91 21.74
CA LEU A 21 -16.36 25.30 21.39
C LEU A 21 -16.38 26.66 20.70
N SER A 22 -17.22 26.79 19.70
CA SER A 22 -17.54 28.05 19.06
C SER A 22 -18.39 28.95 20.01
N THR A 23 -18.53 30.21 19.68
CA THR A 23 -19.37 31.19 20.43
C THR A 23 -20.83 30.71 20.61
N ASN A 24 -21.30 29.81 19.77
CA ASN A 24 -22.63 29.24 19.81
C ASN A 24 -22.72 27.88 20.56
N GLY A 25 -21.67 27.50 21.29
CA GLY A 25 -21.60 26.24 22.04
C GLY A 25 -21.45 24.98 21.21
N LYS A 26 -21.16 25.08 19.89
CA LYS A 26 -20.89 23.92 19.02
C LYS A 26 -19.40 23.65 18.95
N VAL A 27 -19.01 22.39 18.73
CA VAL A 27 -17.59 22.00 18.56
C VAL A 27 -16.96 22.77 17.40
N ASP A 28 -15.92 23.54 17.71
CA ASP A 28 -15.12 24.23 16.70
C ASP A 28 -14.06 23.29 16.13
N ARG A 29 -14.39 22.66 15.00
CA ARG A 29 -13.48 21.74 14.31
C ARG A 29 -12.22 22.41 13.78
N LYS A 30 -12.23 23.73 13.55
CA LYS A 30 -11.05 24.47 13.04
C LYS A 30 -10.02 24.74 14.14
N ALA A 31 -10.48 24.81 15.39
CA ALA A 31 -9.64 24.96 16.55
C ALA A 31 -9.07 23.65 17.11
N LEU A 32 -9.43 22.50 16.52
CA LEU A 32 -8.82 21.23 16.89
C LEU A 32 -7.33 21.22 16.55
N PRO A 33 -6.46 20.68 17.44
CA PRO A 33 -5.04 20.58 17.16
C PRO A 33 -4.78 19.73 15.92
N LEU A 34 -3.90 20.19 15.05
CA LEU A 34 -3.42 19.39 13.92
C LEU A 34 -2.54 18.24 14.46
N PRO A 35 -2.54 17.08 13.80
CA PRO A 35 -1.61 16.01 14.12
C PRO A 35 -0.17 16.55 14.14
N GLY A 36 0.57 16.29 15.22
CA GLY A 36 2.00 16.58 15.27
C GLY A 36 2.75 15.79 14.20
N MET A 37 3.92 16.27 13.79
CA MET A 37 4.83 15.54 12.92
C MET A 37 5.60 14.43 13.66
N GLU A 38 5.42 14.34 14.96
CA GLU A 38 6.10 13.34 15.77
C GLU A 38 5.63 11.93 15.42
N ARG A 39 6.58 10.99 15.46
CA ARG A 39 6.25 9.56 15.31
C ARG A 39 5.21 9.19 16.38
N PRO A 40 4.05 8.61 16.02
CA PRO A 40 3.06 8.14 16.98
C PRO A 40 3.68 7.19 18.02
N ASP A 41 3.11 7.17 19.22
CA ASP A 41 3.50 6.18 20.24
C ASP A 41 3.01 4.79 19.81
N LEU A 42 3.90 4.05 19.17
CA LEU A 42 3.67 2.69 18.72
C LEU A 42 4.18 1.71 19.76
N GLN A 43 3.51 0.55 19.88
CA GLN A 43 4.01 -0.54 20.73
C GLN A 43 5.38 -1.07 20.26
N THR A 44 5.74 -0.78 19.00
CA THR A 44 7.01 -1.19 18.39
C THR A 44 8.12 -0.23 18.81
N LEU A 45 9.18 -0.76 19.41
CA LEU A 45 10.39 0.00 19.73
C LEU A 45 11.02 0.57 18.45
N TYR A 46 11.39 1.85 18.50
CA TYR A 46 12.07 2.49 17.39
C TYR A 46 13.41 1.83 17.11
N LYS A 47 13.61 1.39 15.87
CA LYS A 47 14.88 0.89 15.35
C LYS A 47 15.28 1.72 14.14
N ALA A 48 16.42 2.40 14.23
CA ALA A 48 16.91 3.25 13.16
C ALA A 48 17.24 2.45 11.88
N PRO A 49 17.02 3.02 10.68
CA PRO A 49 17.45 2.42 9.42
C PRO A 49 18.98 2.35 9.33
N PHE A 50 19.50 1.21 8.91
CA PHE A 50 20.94 0.94 8.81
C PHE A 50 21.44 0.92 7.36
N SER A 51 20.80 0.13 6.48
CA SER A 51 21.20 0.04 5.07
C SER A 51 20.82 1.30 4.29
N GLU A 52 21.47 1.53 3.15
CA GLU A 52 21.14 2.67 2.28
C GLU A 52 19.71 2.57 1.75
N THR A 53 19.24 1.37 1.42
CA THR A 53 17.86 1.13 1.01
C THR A 53 16.89 1.43 2.14
N GLU A 54 17.17 1.01 3.36
CA GLU A 54 16.33 1.34 4.53
C GLU A 54 16.29 2.84 4.80
N LYS A 55 17.42 3.53 4.74
CA LYS A 55 17.50 4.98 4.91
C LYS A 55 16.69 5.74 3.86
N LEU A 56 16.79 5.29 2.60
CA LEU A 56 16.01 5.84 1.50
C LEU A 56 14.50 5.67 1.75
N LEU A 57 14.07 4.45 2.08
CA LEU A 57 12.67 4.15 2.34
C LEU A 57 12.14 4.93 3.53
N ALA A 58 12.93 5.04 4.62
CA ALA A 58 12.54 5.80 5.79
C ALA A 58 12.33 7.29 5.49
N LYS A 59 13.21 7.90 4.68
CA LYS A 59 13.05 9.29 4.23
C LYS A 59 11.78 9.48 3.40
N LEU A 60 11.50 8.57 2.47
CA LEU A 60 10.30 8.64 1.64
C LEU A 60 9.03 8.44 2.47
N TRP A 61 9.04 7.52 3.42
CA TRP A 61 7.91 7.31 4.32
C TRP A 61 7.68 8.51 5.22
N ALA A 62 8.72 9.05 5.84
CA ALA A 62 8.65 10.26 6.66
C ALA A 62 8.01 11.43 5.89
N PHE A 63 8.42 11.61 4.62
CA PHE A 63 7.85 12.63 3.74
C PHE A 63 6.39 12.37 3.39
N VAL A 64 6.05 11.14 2.97
CA VAL A 64 4.68 10.79 2.53
C VAL A 64 3.69 10.80 3.70
N LEU A 65 4.13 10.33 4.88
CA LEU A 65 3.31 10.23 6.08
C LEU A 65 3.33 11.50 6.94
N SER A 66 4.20 12.48 6.60
CA SER A 66 4.40 13.72 7.35
C SER A 66 4.80 13.48 8.81
N VAL A 67 5.71 12.53 9.04
CA VAL A 67 6.27 12.21 10.36
C VAL A 67 7.77 12.56 10.39
N ASP A 68 8.30 12.89 11.56
CA ASP A 68 9.70 13.31 11.76
C ASP A 68 10.69 12.16 11.54
N LYS A 69 10.32 10.96 11.93
CA LYS A 69 11.18 9.76 11.85
C LYS A 69 10.36 8.49 11.69
N VAL A 70 10.97 7.50 11.04
CA VAL A 70 10.38 6.18 10.81
C VAL A 70 11.39 5.11 11.16
N GLY A 71 11.00 4.16 11.99
CA GLY A 71 11.79 2.97 12.31
C GLY A 71 11.60 1.86 11.27
N VAL A 72 12.60 0.98 11.13
CA VAL A 72 12.55 -0.10 10.12
C VAL A 72 11.47 -1.15 10.40
N ASN A 73 11.01 -1.23 11.63
CA ASN A 73 9.96 -2.16 12.08
C ASN A 73 8.60 -1.47 12.29
N ASP A 74 8.49 -0.19 11.96
CA ASP A 74 7.22 0.52 12.05
C ASP A 74 6.30 0.07 10.92
N ASN A 75 5.02 -0.08 11.24
CA ASN A 75 4.00 -0.42 10.27
C ASN A 75 3.52 0.85 9.55
N PHE A 76 3.56 0.84 8.21
CA PHE A 76 3.13 1.96 7.37
C PHE A 76 1.74 2.48 7.72
N PHE A 77 0.80 1.57 7.96
CA PHE A 77 -0.59 1.92 8.24
C PHE A 77 -0.78 2.42 9.67
N GLU A 78 -0.02 1.91 10.64
CA GLU A 78 -0.04 2.40 12.02
C GLU A 78 0.58 3.80 12.16
N LEU A 79 1.50 4.16 11.26
CA LEU A 79 2.04 5.51 11.14
C LEU A 79 1.06 6.52 10.48
N GLY A 80 -0.17 6.11 10.18
CA GLY A 80 -1.17 6.95 9.52
C GLY A 80 -1.25 6.75 8.00
N GLY A 81 -0.56 5.77 7.47
CA GLY A 81 -0.63 5.39 6.06
C GLY A 81 -2.03 4.91 5.66
N ASN A 82 -2.41 5.20 4.44
CA ASN A 82 -3.63 4.73 3.80
C ASN A 82 -3.37 4.35 2.34
N SER A 83 -4.39 3.87 1.63
CA SER A 83 -4.26 3.43 0.25
C SER A 83 -3.73 4.50 -0.70
N LEU A 84 -4.16 5.75 -0.51
CA LEU A 84 -3.70 6.87 -1.35
C LEU A 84 -2.22 7.19 -1.11
N LEU A 85 -1.81 7.23 0.16
CA LEU A 85 -0.41 7.46 0.54
C LEU A 85 0.48 6.29 0.12
N ALA A 86 -0.01 5.05 0.16
CA ALA A 86 0.69 3.88 -0.34
C ALA A 86 0.96 3.97 -1.84
N LEU A 87 -0.05 4.36 -2.64
CA LEU A 87 0.11 4.59 -4.08
C LEU A 87 1.09 5.75 -4.36
N ARG A 88 0.98 6.85 -3.61
CA ARG A 88 1.90 7.99 -3.73
C ARG A 88 3.34 7.57 -3.44
N PHE A 89 3.57 6.83 -2.36
CA PHE A 89 4.89 6.31 -2.02
C PHE A 89 5.47 5.44 -3.14
N VAL A 90 4.70 4.47 -3.65
CA VAL A 90 5.15 3.57 -4.74
C VAL A 90 5.46 4.35 -6.02
N ALA A 91 4.63 5.35 -6.37
CA ALA A 91 4.86 6.21 -7.51
C ALA A 91 6.17 7.02 -7.37
N MET A 92 6.39 7.65 -6.20
CA MET A 92 7.63 8.39 -5.91
C MET A 92 8.86 7.48 -5.96
N LEU A 93 8.79 6.29 -5.38
CA LEU A 93 9.86 5.30 -5.39
C LEU A 93 10.27 4.93 -6.84
N LYS A 94 9.26 4.72 -7.71
CA LYS A 94 9.49 4.43 -9.12
C LYS A 94 10.06 5.62 -9.89
N GLN A 95 9.48 6.82 -9.70
CA GLN A 95 9.87 8.01 -10.47
C GLN A 95 11.25 8.56 -10.07
N GLN A 96 11.54 8.63 -8.77
CA GLN A 96 12.76 9.26 -8.27
C GLN A 96 13.95 8.31 -8.16
N HIS A 97 13.69 7.02 -7.92
CA HIS A 97 14.73 6.03 -7.64
C HIS A 97 14.72 4.85 -8.60
N GLN A 98 13.78 4.81 -9.56
CA GLN A 98 13.64 3.73 -10.54
C GLN A 98 13.45 2.33 -9.90
N LEU A 99 13.03 2.31 -8.64
CA LEU A 99 12.74 1.10 -7.89
C LEU A 99 11.28 0.71 -8.09
N ASN A 100 11.03 -0.52 -8.51
CA ASN A 100 9.68 -1.00 -8.79
C ASN A 100 9.18 -1.88 -7.65
N LEU A 101 8.30 -1.33 -6.81
CA LEU A 101 7.62 -2.00 -5.73
C LEU A 101 6.14 -2.18 -6.10
N PRO A 102 5.61 -3.41 -6.20
CA PRO A 102 4.16 -3.61 -6.31
C PRO A 102 3.47 -3.13 -5.03
N VAL A 103 2.39 -2.36 -5.17
CA VAL A 103 1.65 -1.86 -4.00
C VAL A 103 1.13 -2.99 -3.12
N THR A 104 0.76 -4.13 -3.72
CA THR A 104 0.34 -5.34 -3.00
C THR A 104 1.40 -5.84 -2.02
N ARG A 105 2.69 -5.65 -2.34
CA ARG A 105 3.79 -6.03 -1.46
C ARG A 105 3.81 -5.18 -0.19
N LEU A 106 3.53 -3.88 -0.30
CA LEU A 106 3.43 -2.99 0.85
C LEU A 106 2.25 -3.37 1.78
N TYR A 107 1.15 -3.88 1.21
CA TYR A 107 0.04 -4.40 2.01
C TYR A 107 0.36 -5.72 2.73
N GLN A 108 1.12 -6.59 2.08
CA GLN A 108 1.52 -7.88 2.67
C GLN A 108 2.56 -7.70 3.78
N ASP A 109 3.54 -6.84 3.54
CA ASP A 109 4.68 -6.61 4.42
C ASP A 109 4.88 -5.09 4.63
N PRO A 110 4.06 -4.43 5.47
CA PRO A 110 4.08 -2.97 5.63
C PRO A 110 5.21 -2.48 6.54
N TYR A 111 6.41 -3.02 6.38
CA TYR A 111 7.60 -2.72 7.18
C TYR A 111 8.77 -2.36 6.28
N ILE A 112 9.53 -1.30 6.63
CA ILE A 112 10.71 -0.89 5.85
C ILE A 112 11.70 -2.05 5.70
N SER A 113 11.98 -2.80 6.78
CA SER A 113 12.90 -3.94 6.75
C SER A 113 12.52 -4.99 5.71
N LYS A 114 11.23 -5.26 5.53
CA LYS A 114 10.73 -6.24 4.55
C LYS A 114 10.74 -5.69 3.13
N VAL A 115 10.36 -4.42 2.97
CA VAL A 115 10.40 -3.73 1.66
C VAL A 115 11.84 -3.60 1.16
N ALA A 116 12.79 -3.23 2.04
CA ALA A 116 14.20 -3.14 1.71
C ALA A 116 14.75 -4.50 1.24
N LEU A 117 14.50 -5.56 2.00
CA LEU A 117 14.92 -6.92 1.63
C LEU A 117 14.37 -7.35 0.26
N TYR A 118 13.12 -7.01 -0.04
CA TYR A 118 12.52 -7.31 -1.34
C TYR A 118 13.18 -6.54 -2.49
N LEU A 119 13.48 -5.26 -2.29
CA LEU A 119 14.14 -4.42 -3.30
C LEU A 119 15.60 -4.85 -3.53
N ASP A 120 16.35 -5.09 -2.46
CA ASP A 120 17.74 -5.55 -2.51
C ASP A 120 17.84 -6.94 -3.16
N GLY A 121 16.90 -7.85 -2.88
CA GLY A 121 16.78 -9.15 -3.52
C GLY A 121 16.51 -9.06 -5.02
N LYS A 122 15.73 -8.08 -5.48
CA LYS A 122 15.49 -7.84 -6.92
C LYS A 122 16.67 -7.23 -7.64
N THR A 123 17.40 -6.31 -7.02
CA THR A 123 18.60 -5.73 -7.63
C THR A 123 19.69 -6.77 -7.86
N ASN A 124 19.79 -7.76 -6.97
CA ASN A 124 20.70 -8.90 -7.17
C ASN A 124 20.21 -9.89 -8.25
N THR A 125 18.88 -10.00 -8.46
CA THR A 125 18.32 -10.94 -9.45
C THR A 125 18.42 -10.39 -10.87
N GLN A 126 18.38 -9.07 -11.07
CA GLN A 126 18.58 -8.48 -12.40
C GLN A 126 20.00 -8.70 -12.97
N LYS A 127 21.00 -8.91 -12.11
CA LYS A 127 22.33 -9.35 -12.54
C LYS A 127 22.40 -10.85 -12.86
N SER A 128 21.42 -11.64 -12.41
CA SER A 128 21.39 -13.11 -12.57
C SER A 128 20.37 -13.62 -13.61
N GLU A 129 19.54 -12.77 -14.22
CA GLU A 129 18.49 -13.22 -15.16
C GLU A 129 19.01 -13.60 -16.57
N ARG A 130 20.31 -13.56 -16.79
CA ARG A 130 20.89 -14.08 -18.06
C ARG A 130 21.09 -15.60 -18.10
N ASN A 131 20.75 -16.33 -17.05
CA ASN A 131 20.90 -17.80 -17.08
C ASN A 131 19.96 -18.50 -16.10
N ARG A 132 18.65 -18.49 -16.38
CA ARG A 132 17.72 -19.45 -15.78
C ARG A 132 17.17 -20.35 -16.87
N ASN A 133 17.88 -21.45 -17.13
CA ASN A 133 17.24 -22.68 -17.53
C ASN A 133 16.26 -23.06 -16.39
N ARG A 134 15.00 -22.63 -16.48
CA ARG A 134 13.93 -23.19 -15.65
C ARG A 134 13.80 -24.67 -16.05
N PRO A 135 13.80 -25.60 -15.10
CA PRO A 135 13.39 -26.95 -15.41
C PRO A 135 11.93 -26.85 -15.92
N SER A 136 11.73 -27.21 -17.17
CA SER A 136 10.44 -27.33 -17.80
C SER A 136 9.66 -28.43 -17.07
N GLY A 137 8.65 -28.06 -16.27
CA GLY A 137 7.84 -29.07 -15.63
C GLY A 137 6.72 -28.58 -14.71
N THR A 138 6.64 -27.25 -14.46
CA THR A 138 5.60 -26.69 -13.54
C THR A 138 4.78 -25.56 -14.15
N ASP A 139 4.95 -25.28 -15.45
CA ASP A 139 4.15 -24.25 -16.10
C ASP A 139 2.74 -24.77 -16.35
N ILE A 140 1.75 -24.07 -15.80
CA ILE A 140 0.33 -24.38 -16.04
C ILE A 140 -0.08 -23.64 -17.32
N ALA A 141 -0.47 -24.41 -18.33
CA ALA A 141 -1.04 -23.85 -19.54
C ALA A 141 -2.57 -23.84 -19.45
N VAL A 142 -3.20 -22.73 -19.81
CA VAL A 142 -4.65 -22.68 -20.03
C VAL A 142 -4.92 -23.29 -21.40
N ILE A 143 -5.44 -24.53 -21.40
CA ILE A 143 -5.68 -25.30 -22.63
C ILE A 143 -7.11 -25.15 -23.17
N GLY A 144 -7.99 -24.47 -22.44
CA GLY A 144 -9.35 -24.19 -22.86
C GLY A 144 -10.11 -23.41 -21.81
N MET A 145 -11.13 -22.70 -22.24
CA MET A 145 -12.11 -22.03 -21.40
C MET A 145 -13.49 -22.36 -21.91
N SER A 146 -14.46 -22.55 -21.03
CA SER A 146 -15.87 -22.69 -21.38
C SER A 146 -16.73 -22.02 -20.31
N GLY A 147 -17.87 -21.48 -20.72
CA GLY A 147 -18.79 -20.85 -19.80
C GLY A 147 -20.12 -20.52 -20.47
N ARG A 148 -21.15 -20.26 -19.67
CA ARG A 148 -22.42 -19.66 -20.10
C ARG A 148 -22.54 -18.28 -19.52
N PHE A 149 -22.77 -17.31 -20.36
CA PHE A 149 -22.81 -15.91 -19.99
C PHE A 149 -24.16 -15.30 -20.39
N PRO A 150 -24.63 -14.26 -19.73
CA PRO A 150 -25.83 -13.54 -20.19
C PRO A 150 -25.65 -13.08 -21.64
N GLY A 151 -26.52 -13.54 -22.54
CA GLY A 151 -26.47 -13.17 -23.94
C GLY A 151 -25.37 -13.82 -24.80
N ALA A 152 -24.61 -14.79 -24.26
CA ALA A 152 -23.58 -15.52 -24.99
C ALA A 152 -23.46 -16.96 -24.53
N SER A 153 -23.40 -17.91 -25.47
CA SER A 153 -23.28 -19.33 -25.22
C SER A 153 -21.84 -19.85 -25.35
N SER A 154 -20.94 -19.04 -25.87
CA SER A 154 -19.53 -19.33 -26.00
C SER A 154 -18.66 -18.13 -25.59
N ILE A 155 -17.35 -18.33 -25.51
CA ILE A 155 -16.38 -17.26 -25.17
C ILE A 155 -16.24 -16.28 -26.35
N GLU A 156 -16.31 -16.78 -27.57
CA GLU A 156 -16.29 -15.96 -28.79
C GLU A 156 -17.51 -15.02 -28.83
N GLU A 157 -18.70 -15.56 -28.57
CA GLU A 157 -19.92 -14.76 -28.48
C GLU A 157 -19.86 -13.75 -27.33
N LEU A 158 -19.29 -14.13 -26.17
CA LEU A 158 -19.05 -13.17 -25.07
C LEU A 158 -18.15 -12.02 -25.52
N TRP A 159 -17.10 -12.34 -26.26
CA TRP A 159 -16.17 -11.31 -26.76
C TRP A 159 -16.87 -10.35 -27.72
N ASP A 160 -17.70 -10.84 -28.62
CA ASP A 160 -18.50 -10.02 -29.55
C ASP A 160 -19.50 -9.13 -28.80
N VAL A 161 -20.14 -9.65 -27.75
CA VAL A 161 -21.04 -8.90 -26.87
C VAL A 161 -20.28 -7.77 -26.17
N LEU A 162 -19.09 -8.05 -25.65
CA LEU A 162 -18.27 -7.05 -24.97
C LEU A 162 -17.76 -5.97 -25.95
N GLN A 163 -17.30 -6.38 -27.13
CA GLN A 163 -16.84 -5.41 -28.15
C GLN A 163 -17.96 -4.53 -28.68
N SER A 164 -19.16 -5.10 -28.85
CA SER A 164 -20.32 -4.34 -29.35
C SER A 164 -20.98 -3.43 -28.30
N GLY A 165 -20.59 -3.56 -27.03
CA GLY A 165 -21.18 -2.83 -25.91
C GLY A 165 -22.66 -3.15 -25.69
N LYS A 166 -23.12 -4.34 -26.11
CA LYS A 166 -24.50 -4.77 -26.00
C LYS A 166 -24.84 -5.10 -24.54
N GLU A 167 -25.89 -4.48 -24.02
CA GLU A 167 -26.44 -4.80 -22.71
C GLU A 167 -27.18 -6.15 -22.76
N THR A 168 -26.79 -7.10 -21.91
CA THR A 168 -27.32 -8.48 -21.89
C THR A 168 -28.00 -8.84 -20.58
N THR A 169 -28.02 -7.94 -19.61
CA THR A 169 -28.75 -8.07 -18.35
C THR A 169 -30.05 -7.29 -18.43
N SER A 170 -31.17 -7.97 -18.47
CA SER A 170 -32.53 -7.41 -18.32
C SER A 170 -33.06 -7.75 -16.94
#